data_74bddca060e1570d99a6e1d7523b339b
#
_entry.id   74bddca060e1570d99a6e1d7523b339b
#
_cell.length_a   1.000
_cell.length_b   1.000
_cell.length_c   1.000
_cell.angle_alpha   90.00
_cell.angle_beta   90.00
_cell.angle_gamma   90.00
#
_symmetry.space_group_name_H-M   'P 1'
#
loop_
_entity.id
_entity.type
_entity.pdbx_description
1 polymer ?
#
loop_
_entity_poly.entity_id
_entity_poly.type
_entity_poly.pdbx_seq_one_letter_code
_entity_poly.pdbx_strand_id
1 'polypeptide(L)'
;MGRSIHYLAVAATNLYENTRSSVQKYINAKDKNEIVFTKGATEALNLVANTLGQKYLNEGDEILLTELEHHSNYVPWHYLRKSKNIKINFAEINEDGEIPIENIEKKITPKTKVIAINHLSNVTGAILPIKEITELAHAKDIIVVVDGCQGAPHLKLDMQDLDCDFYA
;
A
#
# COMPACT_ATOMS: atom_id res chain seq x y z
N MET A 1 8.03 23.83 -3.11
CA MET A 1 8.72 24.57 -4.20
C MET A 1 7.91 25.80 -4.57
N GLY A 2 8.50 27.01 -4.52
CA GLY A 2 7.83 28.23 -4.95
C GLY A 2 7.62 28.24 -6.46
N ARG A 3 6.40 28.39 -6.92
CA ARG A 3 6.07 28.65 -8.33
C ARG A 3 6.45 30.10 -8.66
N SER A 4 7.74 30.37 -8.86
CA SER A 4 8.17 31.69 -9.34
C SER A 4 8.51 31.59 -10.83
N ILE A 5 8.33 32.67 -11.55
CA ILE A 5 8.66 32.84 -12.98
C ILE A 5 10.19 32.84 -13.21
N HIS A 6 10.96 32.51 -12.18
CA HIS A 6 12.41 32.49 -12.24
C HIS A 6 12.89 31.27 -13.03
N TYR A 7 13.86 31.44 -13.92
CA TYR A 7 14.42 30.38 -14.78
C TYR A 7 14.77 29.10 -14.00
N LEU A 8 15.47 29.22 -12.86
CA LEU A 8 15.84 28.08 -12.02
C LEU A 8 14.63 27.36 -11.41
N ALA A 9 13.58 28.09 -11.04
CA ALA A 9 12.35 27.50 -10.51
C ALA A 9 11.59 26.73 -11.58
N VAL A 10 11.54 27.27 -12.81
CA VAL A 10 10.94 26.57 -13.96
C VAL A 10 11.73 25.31 -14.30
N ALA A 11 13.06 25.39 -14.36
CA ALA A 11 13.91 24.24 -14.62
C ALA A 11 13.74 23.14 -13.56
N ALA A 12 13.73 23.49 -12.26
CA ALA A 12 13.50 22.56 -11.16
C ALA A 12 12.10 21.92 -11.22
N THR A 13 11.07 22.71 -11.55
CA THR A 13 9.71 22.20 -11.71
C THR A 13 9.63 21.21 -12.87
N ASN A 14 10.24 21.53 -14.01
CA ASN A 14 10.27 20.63 -15.15
C ASN A 14 10.98 19.30 -14.84
N LEU A 15 12.13 19.35 -14.15
CA LEU A 15 12.82 18.13 -13.71
C LEU A 15 11.95 17.28 -12.78
N TYR A 16 11.28 17.90 -11.83
CA TYR A 16 10.41 17.21 -10.88
C TYR A 16 9.23 16.53 -11.60
N GLU A 17 8.56 17.24 -12.51
CA GLU A 17 7.41 16.70 -13.27
C GLU A 17 7.85 15.65 -14.30
N ASN A 18 9.02 15.79 -14.91
CA ASN A 18 9.61 14.78 -15.79
C ASN A 18 9.92 13.49 -15.02
N THR A 19 10.48 13.59 -13.80
CA THR A 19 10.73 12.46 -12.92
C THR A 19 9.42 11.75 -12.58
N ARG A 20 8.36 12.50 -12.26
CA ARG A 20 7.01 11.95 -12.02
C ARG A 20 6.51 11.14 -13.22
N SER A 21 6.65 11.68 -14.42
CA SER A 21 6.26 11.00 -15.66
C SER A 21 7.11 9.74 -15.94
N SER A 22 8.40 9.76 -15.56
CA SER A 22 9.27 8.60 -15.70
C SER A 22 8.87 7.48 -14.75
N VAL A 23 8.57 7.81 -13.49
CA VAL A 23 8.08 6.84 -12.50
C VAL A 23 6.75 6.24 -12.96
N GLN A 24 5.80 7.10 -13.37
CA GLN A 24 4.49 6.67 -13.88
C GLN A 24 4.63 5.61 -14.99
N LYS A 25 5.54 5.86 -15.96
CA LYS A 25 5.80 4.90 -17.05
C LYS A 25 6.48 3.63 -16.58
N TYR A 26 7.42 3.75 -15.63
CA TYR A 26 8.18 2.63 -15.11
C TYR A 26 7.30 1.58 -14.42
N ILE A 27 6.32 2.03 -13.63
CA ILE A 27 5.39 1.15 -12.93
C ILE A 27 4.07 0.94 -13.68
N ASN A 28 3.93 1.49 -14.90
CA ASN A 28 2.70 1.45 -15.70
C ASN A 28 1.47 2.00 -14.95
N ALA A 29 1.63 3.05 -14.14
CA ALA A 29 0.48 3.72 -13.55
C ALA A 29 -0.34 4.45 -14.62
N LYS A 30 -1.66 4.56 -14.43
CA LYS A 30 -2.59 5.11 -15.42
C LYS A 30 -2.37 6.60 -15.67
N ASP A 31 -2.13 7.37 -14.61
CA ASP A 31 -1.92 8.81 -14.68
C ASP A 31 -0.72 9.23 -13.79
N LYS A 32 0.04 10.23 -14.26
CA LYS A 32 1.16 10.79 -13.50
C LYS A 32 0.73 11.44 -12.17
N ASN A 33 -0.53 11.86 -12.05
CA ASN A 33 -1.07 12.44 -10.82
C ASN A 33 -1.29 11.39 -9.72
N GLU A 34 -1.23 10.10 -10.03
CA GLU A 34 -1.23 9.01 -9.06
C GLU A 34 0.12 8.91 -8.33
N ILE A 35 1.19 9.52 -8.88
CA ILE A 35 2.52 9.46 -8.28
C ILE A 35 2.67 10.54 -7.21
N VAL A 36 2.87 10.14 -5.97
CA VAL A 36 3.11 10.99 -4.81
C VAL A 36 4.52 10.74 -4.28
N PHE A 37 5.39 11.75 -4.33
CA PHE A 37 6.74 11.64 -3.77
C PHE A 37 6.74 11.87 -2.27
N THR A 38 7.35 10.95 -1.55
CA THR A 38 7.60 10.99 -0.10
C THR A 38 9.08 10.77 0.16
N LYS A 39 9.50 10.81 1.43
CA LYS A 39 10.89 10.54 1.83
C LYS A 39 11.23 9.04 1.81
N GLY A 40 10.24 8.18 1.64
CA GLY A 40 10.39 6.73 1.58
C GLY A 40 9.09 6.02 1.96
N ALA A 41 9.06 4.69 1.83
CA ALA A 41 7.87 3.86 2.07
C ALA A 41 7.25 4.07 3.46
N THR A 42 8.07 4.26 4.49
CA THR A 42 7.56 4.55 5.86
C THR A 42 6.70 5.82 5.90
N GLU A 43 7.12 6.91 5.24
CA GLU A 43 6.30 8.13 5.17
C GLU A 43 5.06 7.92 4.32
N ALA A 44 5.16 7.21 3.21
CA ALA A 44 4.04 6.89 2.33
C ALA A 44 2.97 6.08 3.06
N LEU A 45 3.35 4.99 3.72
CA LEU A 45 2.43 4.13 4.48
C LEU A 45 1.78 4.89 5.65
N ASN A 46 2.53 5.74 6.37
CA ASN A 46 1.96 6.61 7.39
C ASN A 46 0.97 7.62 6.80
N LEU A 47 1.26 8.20 5.64
CA LEU A 47 0.37 9.13 4.95
C LEU A 47 -0.95 8.43 4.58
N VAL A 48 -0.86 7.26 3.95
CA VAL A 48 -2.04 6.45 3.59
C VAL A 48 -2.83 6.08 4.83
N ALA A 49 -2.21 5.49 5.84
CA ALA A 49 -2.90 5.06 7.06
C ALA A 49 -3.59 6.23 7.77
N ASN A 50 -2.94 7.38 7.90
CA ASN A 50 -3.54 8.54 8.55
C ASN A 50 -4.69 9.15 7.74
N THR A 51 -4.54 9.31 6.43
CA THR A 51 -5.57 9.94 5.60
C THR A 51 -6.75 9.00 5.38
N LEU A 52 -6.50 7.76 4.98
CA LEU A 52 -7.49 6.72 4.78
C LEU A 52 -8.22 6.40 6.10
N GLY A 53 -7.44 6.18 7.16
CA GLY A 53 -7.98 5.88 8.47
C GLY A 53 -8.89 6.96 9.02
N GLN A 54 -8.55 8.25 8.82
CA GLN A 54 -9.43 9.34 9.26
C GLN A 54 -10.72 9.43 8.47
N LYS A 55 -10.66 9.18 7.17
CA LYS A 55 -11.77 9.40 6.25
C LYS A 55 -12.74 8.21 6.15
N TYR A 56 -12.21 6.98 6.18
CA TYR A 56 -13.00 5.79 5.82
C TYR A 56 -13.25 4.82 6.97
N LEU A 57 -12.38 4.82 8.01
CA LEU A 57 -12.51 3.87 9.10
C LEU A 57 -13.36 4.43 10.23
N ASN A 58 -14.28 3.62 10.71
CA ASN A 58 -15.15 3.89 11.84
C ASN A 58 -14.88 2.90 12.98
N GLU A 59 -15.45 3.19 14.16
CA GLU A 59 -15.38 2.28 15.30
C GLU A 59 -15.91 0.88 14.95
N GLY A 60 -15.15 -0.13 15.29
CA GLY A 60 -15.47 -1.53 15.05
C GLY A 60 -15.11 -2.06 13.67
N ASP A 61 -14.64 -1.19 12.74
CA ASP A 61 -14.09 -1.65 11.46
C ASP A 61 -12.81 -2.45 11.67
N GLU A 62 -12.47 -3.27 10.70
CA GLU A 62 -11.34 -4.17 10.76
C GLU A 62 -10.34 -3.91 9.63
N ILE A 63 -9.05 -4.01 9.96
CA ILE A 63 -7.93 -4.02 9.01
C ILE A 63 -7.32 -5.41 9.03
N LEU A 64 -7.06 -5.96 7.87
CA LEU A 64 -6.35 -7.22 7.71
C LEU A 64 -4.91 -6.96 7.29
N LEU A 65 -3.99 -7.49 8.05
CA LEU A 65 -2.54 -7.54 7.80
C LEU A 65 -2.09 -8.98 7.62
N THR A 66 -0.83 -9.18 7.29
CA THR A 66 -0.19 -10.49 7.39
C THR A 66 0.82 -10.55 8.54
N GLU A 67 1.23 -11.75 8.95
CA GLU A 67 2.30 -11.92 9.94
C GLU A 67 3.69 -11.56 9.38
N LEU A 68 3.81 -11.34 8.07
CA LEU A 68 5.06 -10.98 7.39
C LEU A 68 5.24 -9.46 7.23
N GLU A 69 4.38 -8.63 7.85
CA GLU A 69 4.46 -7.18 7.65
C GLU A 69 5.68 -6.54 8.33
N HIS A 70 6.34 -5.67 7.59
CA HIS A 70 7.34 -4.79 8.16
C HIS A 70 6.68 -3.77 9.10
N HIS A 71 7.39 -3.32 10.14
CA HIS A 71 6.89 -2.34 11.11
C HIS A 71 6.32 -1.07 10.46
N SER A 72 6.88 -0.63 9.32
CA SER A 72 6.37 0.52 8.56
C SER A 72 4.92 0.36 8.10
N ASN A 73 4.50 -0.88 7.81
CA ASN A 73 3.12 -1.20 7.42
C ASN A 73 2.25 -1.64 8.60
N TYR A 74 2.82 -2.03 9.73
CA TYR A 74 2.04 -2.44 10.90
C TYR A 74 1.74 -1.29 11.86
N VAL A 75 2.76 -0.51 12.22
CA VAL A 75 2.69 0.48 13.32
C VAL A 75 1.66 1.60 13.07
N PRO A 76 1.53 2.17 11.86
CA PRO A 76 0.52 3.21 11.60
C PRO A 76 -0.91 2.74 11.90
N TRP A 77 -1.26 1.52 11.49
CA TRP A 77 -2.57 0.92 11.76
C TRP A 77 -2.78 0.61 13.24
N HIS A 78 -1.72 0.22 13.96
CA HIS A 78 -1.77 0.00 15.41
C HIS A 78 -2.12 1.29 16.17
N TYR A 79 -1.61 2.46 15.74
CA TYR A 79 -2.01 3.75 16.31
C TYR A 79 -3.48 4.06 16.04
N LEU A 80 -3.97 3.78 14.86
CA LEU A 80 -5.39 3.95 14.52
C LEU A 80 -6.28 3.04 15.36
N ARG A 81 -5.85 1.82 15.69
CA ARG A 81 -6.58 0.93 16.60
C ARG A 81 -6.90 1.60 17.91
N LYS A 82 -5.96 2.35 18.49
CA LYS A 82 -6.16 3.05 19.76
C LYS A 82 -7.07 4.28 19.62
N SER A 83 -6.90 5.05 18.55
CA SER A 83 -7.61 6.33 18.38
C SER A 83 -9.03 6.18 17.85
N LYS A 84 -9.31 5.12 17.08
CA LYS A 84 -10.60 4.89 16.42
C LYS A 84 -11.33 3.62 16.86
N ASN A 85 -10.77 2.86 17.81
CA ASN A 85 -11.34 1.60 18.29
C ASN A 85 -11.63 0.60 17.15
N ILE A 86 -10.74 0.54 16.16
CA ILE A 86 -10.74 -0.46 15.09
C ILE A 86 -10.04 -1.74 15.55
N LYS A 87 -10.23 -2.83 14.82
CA LYS A 87 -9.54 -4.10 15.05
C LYS A 87 -8.50 -4.36 13.98
N ILE A 88 -7.45 -5.09 14.34
CA ILE A 88 -6.43 -5.59 13.41
C ILE A 88 -6.47 -7.12 13.47
N ASN A 89 -6.69 -7.74 12.34
CA ASN A 89 -6.62 -9.18 12.14
C ASN A 89 -5.35 -9.52 11.35
N PHE A 90 -4.83 -10.73 11.52
CA PHE A 90 -3.64 -11.20 10.81
C PHE A 90 -3.94 -12.48 10.04
N ALA A 91 -3.52 -12.51 8.76
CA ALA A 91 -3.42 -13.74 8.00
C ALA A 91 -2.11 -14.42 8.39
N GLU A 92 -2.23 -15.69 8.77
CA GLU A 92 -1.14 -16.48 9.32
C GLU A 92 -0.26 -17.05 8.21
N ILE A 93 1.03 -17.20 8.49
CA ILE A 93 1.97 -17.92 7.63
C ILE A 93 1.70 -19.43 7.70
N ASN A 94 2.07 -20.14 6.64
CA ASN A 94 2.13 -21.60 6.65
C ASN A 94 3.52 -22.09 7.14
N GLU A 95 3.70 -23.41 7.18
CA GLU A 95 4.96 -24.05 7.61
C GLU A 95 6.15 -23.71 6.66
N ASP A 96 5.87 -23.33 5.41
CA ASP A 96 6.87 -22.93 4.41
C ASP A 96 7.24 -21.44 4.50
N GLY A 97 6.61 -20.67 5.41
CA GLY A 97 6.84 -19.24 5.58
C GLY A 97 6.15 -18.37 4.55
N GLU A 98 5.12 -18.87 3.89
CA GLU A 98 4.31 -18.18 2.89
C GLU A 98 2.93 -17.79 3.45
N ILE A 99 2.23 -16.90 2.78
CA ILE A 99 0.84 -16.52 3.07
C ILE A 99 -0.06 -17.04 1.94
N PRO A 100 -0.69 -18.20 2.06
CA PRO A 100 -1.69 -18.66 1.10
C PRO A 100 -2.88 -17.71 1.04
N ILE A 101 -3.44 -17.51 -0.16
CA ILE A 101 -4.59 -16.64 -0.36
C ILE A 101 -5.80 -17.06 0.50
N GLU A 102 -5.95 -18.35 0.73
CA GLU A 102 -7.00 -18.92 1.58
C GLU A 102 -6.88 -18.43 3.04
N ASN A 103 -5.66 -18.16 3.52
CA ASN A 103 -5.44 -17.63 4.86
C ASN A 103 -5.86 -16.16 4.94
N ILE A 104 -5.71 -15.40 3.87
CA ILE A 104 -6.24 -14.04 3.74
C ILE A 104 -7.78 -14.10 3.71
N GLU A 105 -8.35 -14.93 2.83
CA GLU A 105 -9.79 -15.03 2.66
C GLU A 105 -10.52 -15.43 3.96
N LYS A 106 -9.99 -16.39 4.72
CA LYS A 106 -10.54 -16.82 6.01
C LYS A 106 -10.59 -15.71 7.06
N LYS A 107 -9.74 -14.70 6.96
CA LYS A 107 -9.67 -13.58 7.93
C LYS A 107 -10.50 -12.38 7.50
N ILE A 108 -11.02 -12.37 6.27
CA ILE A 108 -11.94 -11.32 5.81
C ILE A 108 -13.30 -11.52 6.49
N THR A 109 -13.81 -10.46 7.08
CA THR A 109 -15.15 -10.41 7.68
C THR A 109 -15.98 -9.28 7.02
N PRO A 110 -17.29 -9.20 7.27
CA PRO A 110 -18.10 -8.06 6.81
C PRO A 110 -17.65 -6.69 7.35
N LYS A 111 -16.78 -6.68 8.36
CA LYS A 111 -16.21 -5.46 8.97
C LYS A 111 -14.84 -5.10 8.40
N THR A 112 -14.22 -5.96 7.61
CA THR A 112 -12.93 -5.68 6.97
C THR A 112 -13.11 -4.55 5.96
N LYS A 113 -12.35 -3.47 6.11
CA LYS A 113 -12.39 -2.28 5.25
C LYS A 113 -11.08 -2.03 4.51
N VAL A 114 -9.99 -2.52 5.06
CA VAL A 114 -8.66 -2.37 4.46
C VAL A 114 -7.91 -3.69 4.59
N ILE A 115 -7.22 -4.08 3.52
CA ILE A 115 -6.15 -5.09 3.53
C ILE A 115 -4.86 -4.32 3.29
N ALA A 116 -3.89 -4.42 4.24
CA ALA A 116 -2.61 -3.74 4.12
C ALA A 116 -1.48 -4.77 4.22
N ILE A 117 -0.84 -5.07 3.08
CA ILE A 117 0.06 -6.23 2.94
C ILE A 117 1.34 -5.88 2.20
N ASN A 118 2.42 -6.61 2.44
CA ASN A 118 3.63 -6.50 1.64
C ASN A 118 3.48 -7.24 0.30
N HIS A 119 4.19 -6.78 -0.73
CA HIS A 119 4.27 -7.49 -2.01
C HIS A 119 5.33 -8.60 -1.99
N LEU A 120 6.48 -8.29 -1.40
CA LEU A 120 7.60 -9.20 -1.22
C LEU A 120 8.12 -9.06 0.22
N SER A 121 8.16 -10.17 0.94
CA SER A 121 8.65 -10.17 2.32
C SER A 121 10.17 -9.91 2.38
N ASN A 122 10.59 -8.95 3.18
CA ASN A 122 12.00 -8.70 3.47
C ASN A 122 12.63 -9.76 4.38
N VAL A 123 11.84 -10.64 4.96
CA VAL A 123 12.30 -11.69 5.90
C VAL A 123 12.40 -13.04 5.20
N THR A 124 11.32 -13.51 4.60
CA THR A 124 11.24 -14.84 3.99
C THR A 124 11.50 -14.84 2.48
N GLY A 125 11.33 -13.68 1.81
CA GLY A 125 11.37 -13.59 0.35
C GLY A 125 10.06 -14.07 -0.31
N ALA A 126 9.04 -14.40 0.47
CA ALA A 126 7.73 -14.79 -0.06
C ALA A 126 7.11 -13.64 -0.87
N ILE A 127 6.56 -13.98 -2.04
CA ILE A 127 5.86 -13.04 -2.93
C ILE A 127 4.36 -13.31 -2.79
N LEU A 128 3.61 -12.27 -2.41
CA LEU A 128 2.17 -12.37 -2.31
C LEU A 128 1.51 -12.13 -3.68
N PRO A 129 0.45 -12.88 -4.03
CA PRO A 129 -0.31 -12.72 -5.27
C PRO A 129 -1.23 -11.50 -5.18
N ILE A 130 -0.65 -10.29 -5.33
CA ILE A 130 -1.36 -9.01 -5.09
C ILE A 130 -2.58 -8.88 -5.98
N LYS A 131 -2.50 -9.28 -7.24
CA LYS A 131 -3.63 -9.17 -8.18
C LYS A 131 -4.84 -9.97 -7.68
N GLU A 132 -4.65 -11.22 -7.35
CA GLU A 132 -5.72 -12.11 -6.89
C GLU A 132 -6.28 -11.64 -5.53
N ILE A 133 -5.43 -11.12 -4.67
CA ILE A 133 -5.84 -10.53 -3.39
C ILE A 133 -6.67 -9.26 -3.63
N THR A 134 -6.27 -8.43 -4.60
CA THR A 134 -7.00 -7.22 -4.96
C THR A 134 -8.38 -7.55 -5.54
N GLU A 135 -8.46 -8.51 -6.46
CA GLU A 135 -9.73 -9.00 -7.02
C GLU A 135 -10.67 -9.50 -5.91
N LEU A 136 -10.16 -10.31 -4.98
CA LEU A 136 -10.91 -10.81 -3.82
C LEU A 136 -11.40 -9.67 -2.91
N ALA A 137 -10.57 -8.67 -2.67
CA ALA A 137 -10.87 -7.52 -1.83
C ALA A 137 -11.91 -6.60 -2.47
N HIS A 138 -11.71 -6.22 -3.73
CA HIS A 138 -12.61 -5.34 -4.47
C HIS A 138 -14.01 -5.95 -4.67
N ALA A 139 -14.13 -7.27 -4.81
CA ALA A 139 -15.42 -7.96 -4.82
C ALA A 139 -16.23 -7.80 -3.51
N LYS A 140 -15.61 -7.27 -2.44
CA LYS A 140 -16.18 -7.06 -1.13
C LYS A 140 -16.11 -5.58 -0.67
N ASP A 141 -15.80 -4.66 -1.59
CA ASP A 141 -15.61 -3.22 -1.31
C ASP A 141 -14.51 -2.95 -0.25
N ILE A 142 -13.42 -3.72 -0.28
CA ILE A 142 -12.27 -3.59 0.61
C ILE A 142 -11.12 -2.90 -0.12
N ILE A 143 -10.51 -1.90 0.50
CA ILE A 143 -9.37 -1.15 -0.03
C ILE A 143 -8.07 -1.95 0.19
N VAL A 144 -7.21 -1.98 -0.82
CA VAL A 144 -5.92 -2.69 -0.79
C VAL A 144 -4.75 -1.71 -0.77
N VAL A 145 -3.95 -1.78 0.29
CA VAL A 145 -2.72 -1.02 0.48
C VAL A 145 -1.54 -1.97 0.44
N VAL A 146 -0.61 -1.73 -0.48
CA VAL A 146 0.56 -2.61 -0.68
C VAL A 146 1.83 -1.91 -0.24
N ASP A 147 2.57 -2.54 0.68
CA ASP A 147 3.97 -2.22 0.94
C ASP A 147 4.84 -2.85 -0.14
N GLY A 148 5.23 -2.04 -1.11
CA GLY A 148 6.06 -2.44 -2.24
C GLY A 148 7.55 -2.20 -2.06
N CYS A 149 8.01 -1.87 -0.84
CA CYS A 149 9.39 -1.50 -0.58
C CYS A 149 10.40 -2.52 -1.12
N GLN A 150 10.13 -3.81 -0.99
CA GLN A 150 10.93 -4.88 -1.59
C GLN A 150 10.43 -5.30 -2.98
N GLY A 151 9.14 -5.16 -3.26
CA GLY A 151 8.59 -5.51 -4.57
C GLY A 151 9.13 -4.61 -5.68
N ALA A 152 9.15 -3.29 -5.48
CA ALA A 152 9.52 -2.32 -6.50
C ALA A 152 10.93 -2.50 -7.10
N PRO A 153 11.99 -2.80 -6.33
CA PRO A 153 13.33 -3.01 -6.89
C PRO A 153 13.54 -4.42 -7.47
N HIS A 154 12.73 -5.40 -7.12
CA HIS A 154 12.98 -6.81 -7.47
C HIS A 154 11.99 -7.40 -8.48
N LEU A 155 10.79 -6.82 -8.62
CA LEU A 155 9.74 -7.33 -9.49
C LEU A 155 9.42 -6.35 -10.61
N LYS A 156 8.97 -6.88 -11.75
CA LYS A 156 8.39 -6.03 -12.80
C LYS A 156 7.00 -5.61 -12.35
N LEU A 157 6.81 -4.32 -12.12
CA LEU A 157 5.54 -3.78 -11.69
C LEU A 157 4.65 -3.38 -12.87
N ASP A 158 3.36 -3.63 -12.73
CA ASP A 158 2.30 -3.11 -13.58
C ASP A 158 1.11 -2.72 -12.68
N MET A 159 1.00 -1.41 -12.37
CA MET A 159 -0.03 -0.94 -11.45
C MET A 159 -1.44 -1.11 -12.00
N GLN A 160 -1.60 -1.10 -13.32
CA GLN A 160 -2.91 -1.32 -13.94
C GLN A 160 -3.33 -2.80 -13.91
N ASP A 161 -2.36 -3.73 -13.89
CA ASP A 161 -2.65 -5.17 -13.75
C ASP A 161 -2.85 -5.57 -12.30
N LEU A 162 -2.07 -4.99 -11.36
CA LEU A 162 -2.23 -5.24 -9.91
C LEU A 162 -3.53 -4.64 -9.36
N ASP A 163 -4.00 -3.53 -9.92
CA ASP A 163 -5.23 -2.80 -9.60
C ASP A 163 -5.41 -2.46 -8.11
N CYS A 164 -4.34 -2.46 -7.32
CA CYS A 164 -4.40 -2.10 -5.91
C CYS A 164 -4.60 -0.58 -5.74
N ASP A 165 -5.25 -0.17 -4.63
CA ASP A 165 -5.61 1.23 -4.40
C ASP A 165 -4.40 2.10 -4.01
N PHE A 166 -3.44 1.52 -3.29
CA PHE A 166 -2.20 2.18 -2.88
C PHE A 166 -1.02 1.22 -2.97
N TYR A 167 0.09 1.71 -3.50
CA TYR A 167 1.36 0.99 -3.54
C TYR A 167 2.48 1.92 -3.06
N ALA A 168 3.21 1.57 -2.00
CA ALA A 168 4.19 2.42 -1.32
C ALA A 168 5.60 1.81 -1.35
#